data_c747c9adbe510c2c52f4f07a01c8bebd
#
_entry.id   c747c9adbe510c2c52f4f07a01c8bebd
#
_cell.length_a   1.000
_cell.length_b   1.000
_cell.length_c   1.000
_cell.angle_alpha   90.00
_cell.angle_beta   90.00
_cell.angle_gamma   90.00
#
_symmetry.space_group_name_H-M   'P 1'
#
loop_
_entity.id
_entity.type
_entity.pdbx_description
1 polymer ?
#
loop_
_entity_poly.entity_id
_entity_poly.type
_entity_poly.pdbx_seq_one_letter_code
_entity_poly.pdbx_strand_id
1 'polypeptide(L)' 'MLIHSGGPFPYRKDGIVFGNRERLLPDRSRGFYREYTVPTPGARDRGARRIVCGGKQPRIPESCYYSADHYASFKRIVQ' A
#
# COMPACT_ATOMS: atom_id res chain seq x y z
N MET A 1 -6.15 11.19 -1.90
CA MET A 1 -5.58 10.34 -0.84
C MET A 1 -4.41 11.03 -0.15
N LEU A 2 -4.17 10.69 1.10
CA LEU A 2 -3.05 11.24 1.89
C LEU A 2 -1.67 10.92 1.32
N ILE A 3 -1.55 9.93 0.45
CA ILE A 3 -0.29 9.55 -0.19
C ILE A 3 0.33 10.73 -0.93
N HIS A 4 -0.47 11.47 -1.70
CA HIS A 4 0.02 12.62 -2.47
C HIS A 4 0.47 13.79 -1.58
N SER A 5 -0.13 13.93 -0.40
CA SER A 5 0.26 14.97 0.55
C SER A 5 1.43 14.56 1.46
N GLY A 6 1.81 13.28 1.42
CA GLY A 6 2.84 12.75 2.32
C GLY A 6 2.36 12.52 3.75
N GLY A 7 1.06 12.44 3.96
CA GLY A 7 0.43 12.27 5.26
C GLY A 7 -0.19 13.56 5.78
N PRO A 8 -0.54 13.61 7.08
CA PRO A 8 -0.31 12.56 8.08
C PRO A 8 -1.17 11.33 7.85
N PHE A 9 -0.62 10.16 8.16
CA PHE A 9 -1.33 8.90 8.04
C PHE A 9 -1.86 8.45 9.40
N PRO A 10 -3.04 7.77 9.45
CA PRO A 10 -3.64 7.37 10.73
C PRO A 10 -2.90 6.25 11.46
N TYR A 11 -2.06 5.48 10.77
CA TYR A 11 -1.33 4.37 11.37
C TYR A 11 0.17 4.53 11.17
N ARG A 12 0.95 4.08 12.17
CA ARG A 12 2.41 4.16 12.13
C ARG A 12 3.03 3.43 10.93
N LYS A 13 2.41 2.32 10.53
CA LYS A 13 2.93 1.51 9.43
C LYS A 13 2.56 2.03 8.06
N ASP A 14 1.75 3.07 7.98
CA ASP A 14 1.41 3.68 6.69
C ASP A 14 2.62 4.38 6.10
N GLY A 15 2.92 4.05 4.84
CA GLY A 15 4.06 4.62 4.13
C GLY A 15 5.37 3.89 4.31
N ILE A 16 5.41 2.78 5.07
CA ILE A 16 6.63 1.98 5.17
C ILE A 16 6.86 1.16 3.90
N VAL A 17 8.10 0.74 3.71
CA VAL A 17 8.47 -0.07 2.56
C VAL A 17 7.79 -1.44 2.62
N PHE A 18 7.16 -1.82 1.51
CA PHE A 18 6.60 -3.16 1.31
C PHE A 18 7.60 -4.01 0.53
N GLY A 19 8.00 -5.14 1.11
CA GLY A 19 9.09 -5.94 0.57
C GLY A 19 8.76 -6.82 -0.62
N ASN A 20 7.48 -7.04 -0.94
CA ASN A 20 7.05 -7.91 -2.05
C ASN A 20 7.69 -9.30 -2.01
N ARG A 21 7.79 -9.87 -0.80
CA ARG A 21 8.53 -11.14 -0.59
C ARG A 21 7.97 -12.31 -1.36
N GLU A 22 6.65 -12.35 -1.54
CA GLU A 22 5.98 -13.43 -2.27
C GLU A 22 5.90 -13.16 -3.77
N ARG A 23 6.42 -12.02 -4.21
CA ARG A 23 6.52 -11.64 -5.62
C ARG A 23 5.18 -11.65 -6.37
N LEU A 24 4.10 -11.31 -5.66
CA LEU A 24 2.79 -11.18 -6.27
C LEU A 24 2.66 -9.92 -7.11
N LEU A 25 3.45 -8.91 -6.81
CA LEU A 25 3.56 -7.68 -7.61
C LEU A 25 4.80 -7.76 -8.52
N PRO A 26 4.85 -6.95 -9.59
CA PRO A 26 6.02 -6.91 -10.46
C PRO A 26 7.30 -6.67 -9.68
N ASP A 27 8.37 -7.38 -10.06
CA ASP A 27 9.65 -7.28 -9.39
C ASP A 27 10.28 -5.90 -9.64
N ARG A 28 10.65 -5.23 -8.56
CA ARG A 28 11.23 -3.89 -8.61
C ARG A 28 12.32 -3.76 -7.55
N SER A 29 13.14 -2.73 -7.67
CA SER A 29 14.20 -2.46 -6.71
C SER A 29 13.63 -2.27 -5.30
N ARG A 30 14.45 -2.57 -4.30
CA ARG A 30 14.08 -2.41 -2.90
C ARG A 30 13.67 -0.96 -2.62
N GLY A 31 12.58 -0.80 -1.88
CA GLY A 31 12.05 0.51 -1.54
C GLY A 31 11.09 1.09 -2.58
N PHE A 32 10.88 0.38 -3.69
CA PHE A 32 9.95 0.84 -4.73
C PHE A 32 8.51 0.88 -4.24
N TYR A 33 8.09 -0.14 -3.48
CA TYR A 33 6.72 -0.26 -2.97
C TYR A 33 6.60 0.25 -1.55
N ARG A 34 5.46 0.90 -1.25
CA ARG A 34 5.09 1.30 0.10
C ARG A 34 3.66 0.88 0.38
N GLU A 35 3.38 0.51 1.63
CA GLU A 35 2.08 0.03 2.05
C GLU A 35 1.29 1.08 2.82
N TYR A 36 -0.03 1.00 2.71
CA TYR A 36 -0.95 1.91 3.40
C TYR A 36 -2.17 1.15 3.86
N THR A 37 -2.72 1.55 5.01
CA THR A 37 -3.93 0.94 5.56
C THR A 37 -5.16 1.50 4.86
N VAL A 38 -6.08 0.60 4.50
CA VAL A 38 -7.44 0.97 4.08
C VAL A 38 -8.36 0.68 5.27
N PRO A 39 -9.04 1.67 5.84
CA PRO A 39 -9.92 1.45 6.97
C PRO A 39 -11.00 0.43 6.66
N THR A 40 -11.24 -0.49 7.59
CA THR A 40 -12.32 -1.45 7.49
C THR A 40 -13.48 -0.94 8.34
N PRO A 41 -14.65 -0.64 7.75
CA PRO A 41 -15.79 -0.13 8.52
C PRO A 41 -16.16 -1.08 9.66
N GLY A 42 -16.33 -0.53 10.86
CA GLY A 42 -16.68 -1.28 12.05
C GLY A 42 -15.55 -2.04 12.72
N ALA A 43 -14.36 -2.07 12.13
CA ALA A 43 -13.21 -2.72 12.74
C ALA A 43 -12.64 -1.85 13.85
N ARG A 44 -12.25 -2.49 14.97
CA ARG A 44 -11.60 -1.80 16.09
C ARG A 44 -10.09 -1.68 15.90
N ASP A 45 -9.53 -2.47 15.00
CA ASP A 45 -8.11 -2.50 14.69
C ASP A 45 -7.89 -2.08 13.23
N ARG A 46 -6.67 -2.27 12.76
CA ARG A 46 -6.26 -1.94 11.40
C ARG A 46 -7.01 -2.74 10.32
N GLY A 47 -7.54 -3.93 10.69
CA GLY A 47 -8.11 -4.86 9.71
C GLY A 47 -7.05 -5.40 8.75
N ALA A 48 -7.50 -6.02 7.65
CA ALA A 48 -6.62 -6.69 6.69
C ALA A 48 -6.53 -5.97 5.33
N ARG A 49 -7.21 -4.85 5.15
CA ARG A 49 -7.24 -4.14 3.88
C ARG A 49 -6.05 -3.20 3.74
N ARG A 50 -5.37 -3.29 2.59
CA ARG A 50 -4.16 -2.50 2.31
C ARG A 50 -4.16 -1.97 0.88
N ILE A 51 -3.47 -0.86 0.68
CA ILE A 51 -3.05 -0.39 -0.64
C ILE A 51 -1.53 -0.43 -0.65
N VAL A 52 -0.95 -0.96 -1.71
CA VAL A 52 0.49 -0.93 -1.97
C VAL A 52 0.71 -0.14 -3.24
N CYS A 53 1.48 0.92 -3.14
CA CYS A 53 1.79 1.77 -4.28
C CYS A 53 3.29 1.75 -4.55
N GLY A 54 3.66 1.72 -5.83
CA GLY A 54 5.04 1.71 -6.27
C GLY A 54 5.38 2.93 -7.10
N GLY A 55 6.62 3.38 -6.98
CA GLY A 55 7.14 4.51 -7.73
C GLY A 55 8.49 4.95 -7.16
N LYS A 56 9.19 5.76 -7.95
CA LYS A 56 10.48 6.32 -7.52
C LYS A 56 10.31 7.32 -6.39
N GLN A 57 9.17 8.02 -6.35
CA GLN A 57 8.86 9.00 -5.31
C GLN A 57 7.56 8.59 -4.63
N PRO A 58 7.56 8.40 -3.30
CA PRO A 58 6.37 7.91 -2.59
C PRO A 58 5.11 8.76 -2.77
N ARG A 59 5.28 10.06 -2.96
CA ARG A 59 4.15 10.99 -3.12
C ARG A 59 3.60 11.06 -4.54
N ILE A 60 4.30 10.42 -5.49
CA ILE A 60 3.91 10.37 -6.91
C ILE A 60 3.95 8.90 -7.35
N PRO A 61 3.00 8.08 -6.88
CA PRO A 61 3.02 6.65 -7.21
C PRO A 61 2.73 6.42 -8.70
N GLU A 62 3.45 5.47 -9.28
CA GLU A 62 3.30 5.07 -10.68
C GLU A 62 2.20 4.03 -10.85
N SER A 63 2.03 3.16 -9.85
CA SER A 63 1.01 2.12 -9.86
C SER A 63 0.60 1.77 -8.43
N CYS A 64 -0.67 1.45 -8.25
CA CYS A 64 -1.20 1.06 -6.94
C CYS A 64 -1.99 -0.23 -7.05
N TYR A 65 -1.97 -1.00 -5.97
CA TYR A 65 -2.63 -2.30 -5.87
C TYR A 65 -3.41 -2.38 -4.57
N TYR A 66 -4.60 -2.98 -4.63
CA TYR A 66 -5.46 -3.18 -3.46
C TYR A 66 -5.40 -4.64 -3.01
N SER A 67 -5.29 -4.85 -1.71
CA SER A 67 -5.42 -6.16 -1.10
C SER A 67 -6.46 -6.10 0.02
N ALA A 68 -7.42 -7.04 -0.01
CA ALA A 68 -8.42 -7.19 1.04
C ALA A 68 -8.05 -8.26 2.07
N ASP A 69 -6.97 -9.00 1.85
CA ASP A 69 -6.61 -10.21 2.57
C ASP A 69 -5.18 -10.20 3.11
N HIS A 70 -4.74 -9.04 3.54
CA HIS A 70 -3.41 -8.83 4.15
C HIS A 70 -2.28 -9.37 3.25
N TYR A 71 -2.27 -8.89 2.00
CA TYR A 71 -1.24 -9.16 1.00
C TYR A 71 -1.26 -10.57 0.38
N ALA A 72 -2.29 -11.37 0.63
CA ALA A 72 -2.39 -12.70 0.02
C ALA A 72 -2.75 -12.63 -1.47
N SER A 73 -3.47 -11.60 -1.87
CA SER A 73 -3.77 -11.33 -3.28
C SER A 73 -3.87 -9.82 -3.51
N PHE A 74 -3.70 -9.41 -4.77
CA PHE A 74 -3.75 -8.01 -5.16
C PHE A 74 -4.61 -7.80 -6.39
N LYS A 75 -5.25 -6.62 -6.43
CA LYS A 75 -5.93 -6.13 -7.64
C LYS A 75 -5.34 -4.78 -7.99
N ARG A 76 -4.92 -4.60 -9.23
CA ARG A 76 -4.41 -3.32 -9.71
C ARG A 76 -5.52 -2.28 -9.69
N ILE A 77 -5.21 -1.11 -9.12
CA ILE A 77 -6.12 0.02 -9.14
C ILE A 77 -5.92 0.75 -10.47
N VAL A 78 -6.99 0.83 -11.26
CA VAL A 78 -6.98 1.54 -12.54
C VAL A 78 -7.66 2.89 -12.31
N GLN A 79 -6.97 3.93 -12.72
CA GLN A 79 -7.50 5.29 -12.63
C GLN A 79 -8.01 5.76 -13.96
#